data_af79143003a7f6c91c58dddeb410c4d8
#
_entry.id   af79143003a7f6c91c58dddeb410c4d8
#
_cell.length_a   1.000
_cell.length_b   1.000
_cell.length_c   1.000
_cell.angle_alpha   90.00
_cell.angle_beta   90.00
_cell.angle_gamma   90.00
#
_symmetry.space_group_name_H-M   'P 1'
#
loop_
_entity.id
_entity.type
_entity.pdbx_description
1 polymer ?
#
loop_
_entity_poly.entity_id
_entity_poly.type
_entity_poly.pdbx_seq_one_letter_code
_entity_poly.pdbx_strand_id
1 'polypeptide(L)'
;MALPRAEVLFGDSPEAPALSKAEVSSRFDELMSAVDAAPSRTLGPADVVQAFTEGRGISFEQQPTTAYGALTKSLSSPELVKGLSAESLASITGALDELKAQQPDLVKDITTSSPVAGGLVAFDLEAPAKMLTPRPTPLRNRIPRRKGIGLSHRFKVISGFTGTGTGGVGNIHPGIQDTSQTNFAPGGASNSLYYARGPKISYAGYDKNVAYSQFSVSDQVTWSAQYAGQGYQDIRQLSRTSLMYSSMLLEERMLLMGRGTSGNGFLGALAAPSGLTVTARAAGAGETAVSGAGANVYVKVTADAGDFGQSVLTSAANVAVSAGDVVVVKATLPAGATGMRVYVSTGSSDPGDASRYYVGKSGVNTFVLQGALPTSGVAASAITGDTSAYAAGYDGILPICTGPESGYVSRLNAGFSTQNPGVEYQDAFVSLYNSVKADPDRVLQNGADRKQLSDALKVSSSSNYRMTITQDQLTGVTIGDVVNTIINEVTGKGVSVEVHPWMPQGSSVVLSDTLPIPDSEVSDVWSVFNVQDLMGIDWPVNQFAFESSSYWYGTLLCYAPAWNGAVTGIKAS
;
A
#
# COMPACT_ATOMS: atom_id res chain seq x y z
N MET A 1 -11.76 -35.72 30.42
CA MET A 1 -13.01 -35.02 30.11
C MET A 1 -13.95 -35.20 31.28
N ALA A 2 -14.29 -34.14 32.00
CA ALA A 2 -15.26 -34.18 33.08
C ALA A 2 -16.66 -34.23 32.44
N LEU A 3 -17.45 -35.24 32.79
CA LEU A 3 -18.84 -35.35 32.36
C LEU A 3 -19.62 -34.14 32.90
N PRO A 4 -20.51 -33.51 32.11
CA PRO A 4 -21.38 -32.46 32.61
C PRO A 4 -22.19 -32.97 33.81
N ARG A 5 -22.37 -32.09 34.79
CA ARG A 5 -23.18 -32.42 35.98
C ARG A 5 -24.60 -32.73 35.54
N ALA A 6 -25.24 -33.70 36.22
CA ALA A 6 -26.61 -34.11 35.93
C ALA A 6 -27.62 -32.93 35.94
N GLU A 7 -27.35 -31.88 36.70
CA GLU A 7 -28.10 -30.61 36.75
C GLU A 7 -28.22 -29.90 35.41
N VAL A 8 -27.21 -30.06 34.52
CA VAL A 8 -27.21 -29.42 33.16
C VAL A 8 -28.12 -30.17 32.20
N LEU A 9 -28.34 -31.44 32.41
CA LEU A 9 -29.16 -32.28 31.53
C LEU A 9 -30.66 -32.33 31.89
N PHE A 10 -31.03 -32.02 33.13
CA PHE A 10 -32.41 -32.24 33.62
C PHE A 10 -33.06 -30.99 34.25
N GLY A 11 -32.40 -29.86 34.30
CA GLY A 11 -32.91 -28.62 34.90
C GLY A 11 -33.10 -28.68 36.41
N ASP A 12 -33.01 -27.55 37.09
CA ASP A 12 -33.29 -27.43 38.53
C ASP A 12 -34.76 -27.67 38.85
N SER A 13 -35.13 -28.93 38.98
CA SER A 13 -36.41 -29.30 39.60
C SER A 13 -36.13 -29.83 41.01
N PRO A 14 -36.63 -29.19 42.07
CA PRO A 14 -36.26 -29.52 43.47
C PRO A 14 -36.75 -30.89 43.98
N GLU A 15 -37.42 -31.69 43.17
CA GLU A 15 -37.98 -32.97 43.54
C GLU A 15 -37.48 -34.21 42.78
N ALA A 16 -36.47 -34.07 41.92
CA ALA A 16 -35.94 -35.23 41.20
C ALA A 16 -34.91 -35.99 42.06
N PRO A 17 -35.09 -37.29 42.31
CA PRO A 17 -34.11 -38.10 43.03
C PRO A 17 -32.82 -38.18 42.23
N ALA A 18 -31.69 -38.00 42.91
CA ALA A 18 -30.35 -38.06 42.27
C ALA A 18 -30.16 -39.46 41.64
N LEU A 19 -30.21 -39.51 40.32
CA LEU A 19 -29.96 -40.75 39.54
C LEU A 19 -28.50 -41.16 39.74
N SER A 20 -28.27 -42.44 39.99
CA SER A 20 -26.93 -42.99 40.09
C SER A 20 -26.22 -42.92 38.74
N LYS A 21 -24.88 -42.83 38.74
CA LYS A 21 -24.07 -42.77 37.52
C LYS A 21 -24.35 -43.94 36.56
N ALA A 22 -24.74 -45.10 37.08
CA ALA A 22 -25.10 -46.28 36.32
C ALA A 22 -26.46 -46.14 35.61
N GLU A 23 -27.45 -45.50 36.25
CA GLU A 23 -28.77 -45.24 35.66
C GLU A 23 -28.71 -44.17 34.57
N VAL A 24 -27.87 -43.17 34.72
CA VAL A 24 -27.64 -42.16 33.68
C VAL A 24 -26.96 -42.78 32.45
N SER A 25 -25.96 -43.66 32.65
CA SER A 25 -25.31 -44.39 31.59
C SER A 25 -26.26 -45.34 30.86
N SER A 26 -27.08 -46.12 31.58
CA SER A 26 -28.00 -47.03 30.93
C SER A 26 -29.09 -46.34 30.15
N ARG A 27 -29.61 -45.19 30.62
CA ARG A 27 -30.57 -44.37 29.87
C ARG A 27 -29.95 -43.68 28.66
N PHE A 28 -28.66 -43.29 28.75
CA PHE A 28 -27.94 -42.75 27.60
C PHE A 28 -27.70 -43.83 26.52
N ASP A 29 -27.33 -45.05 26.93
CA ASP A 29 -27.13 -46.17 26.02
C ASP A 29 -28.45 -46.62 25.38
N GLU A 30 -29.56 -46.53 26.13
CA GLU A 30 -30.91 -46.83 25.63
C GLU A 30 -31.40 -45.77 24.62
N LEU A 31 -31.08 -44.50 24.86
CA LEU A 31 -31.33 -43.41 23.93
C LEU A 31 -30.48 -43.52 22.67
N MET A 32 -29.22 -43.87 22.78
CA MET A 32 -28.32 -44.05 21.64
C MET A 32 -28.72 -45.27 20.81
N SER A 33 -29.13 -46.40 21.46
CA SER A 33 -29.62 -47.57 20.75
C SER A 33 -30.96 -47.33 20.04
N ALA A 34 -31.81 -46.46 20.59
CA ALA A 34 -33.05 -46.03 19.95
C ALA A 34 -32.83 -45.13 18.73
N VAL A 35 -31.76 -44.30 18.77
CA VAL A 35 -31.32 -43.47 17.65
C VAL A 35 -30.69 -44.32 16.55
N ASP A 36 -29.84 -45.27 16.88
CA ASP A 36 -29.20 -46.20 15.91
C ASP A 36 -30.17 -47.19 15.29
N ALA A 37 -31.26 -47.57 16.00
CA ALA A 37 -32.28 -48.48 15.49
C ALA A 37 -33.27 -47.87 14.48
N ALA A 38 -33.21 -46.53 14.24
CA ALA A 38 -34.12 -45.84 13.34
C ALA A 38 -33.39 -45.01 12.24
N PRO A 39 -32.49 -45.61 11.44
CA PRO A 39 -31.66 -44.83 10.53
C PRO A 39 -32.37 -44.29 9.29
N SER A 40 -33.65 -44.53 9.06
CA SER A 40 -34.30 -44.12 7.81
C SER A 40 -35.80 -43.85 7.88
N ARG A 41 -36.36 -43.67 9.05
CA ARG A 41 -37.77 -43.36 9.17
C ARG A 41 -38.01 -41.87 9.05
N THR A 42 -38.49 -41.44 7.90
CA THR A 42 -39.14 -40.11 7.79
C THR A 42 -40.32 -40.13 8.78
N LEU A 43 -40.23 -39.28 9.81
CA LEU A 43 -41.29 -39.11 10.79
C LEU A 43 -42.59 -38.76 10.05
N GLY A 44 -43.57 -39.61 10.13
CA GLY A 44 -44.90 -39.33 9.60
C GLY A 44 -45.60 -38.27 10.45
N PRO A 45 -46.64 -37.62 9.91
CA PRO A 45 -47.38 -36.58 10.66
C PRO A 45 -47.98 -37.11 11.97
N ALA A 46 -48.33 -38.39 12.05
CA ALA A 46 -48.82 -39.03 13.27
C ALA A 46 -47.72 -39.11 14.35
N ASP A 47 -46.49 -39.39 13.96
CA ASP A 47 -45.37 -39.51 14.89
C ASP A 47 -44.99 -38.12 15.48
N VAL A 48 -45.15 -37.05 14.70
CA VAL A 48 -44.92 -35.67 15.17
C VAL A 48 -45.99 -35.24 16.17
N VAL A 49 -47.25 -35.54 15.89
CA VAL A 49 -48.38 -35.23 16.79
C VAL A 49 -48.28 -36.06 18.08
N GLN A 50 -47.87 -37.31 17.99
CA GLN A 50 -47.69 -38.17 19.15
C GLN A 50 -46.49 -37.72 20.01
N ALA A 51 -45.38 -37.29 19.40
CA ALA A 51 -44.23 -36.75 20.12
C ALA A 51 -44.57 -35.47 20.87
N PHE A 52 -45.40 -34.61 20.30
CA PHE A 52 -45.88 -33.37 20.95
C PHE A 52 -46.83 -33.67 22.12
N THR A 53 -47.76 -34.63 21.98
CA THR A 53 -48.72 -35.01 23.03
C THR A 53 -48.05 -35.78 24.17
N GLU A 54 -46.99 -36.53 23.90
CA GLU A 54 -46.25 -37.32 24.89
C GLU A 54 -45.05 -36.57 25.51
N GLY A 55 -44.79 -35.33 25.10
CA GLY A 55 -43.69 -34.51 25.63
C GLY A 55 -42.29 -35.05 25.32
N ARG A 56 -42.16 -35.94 24.32
CA ARG A 56 -40.87 -36.46 23.88
C ARG A 56 -40.15 -35.44 22.98
N GLY A 57 -38.94 -35.07 23.32
CA GLY A 57 -38.13 -34.20 22.48
C GLY A 57 -37.77 -34.85 21.15
N ILE A 58 -38.02 -34.16 20.05
CA ILE A 58 -37.58 -34.57 18.70
C ILE A 58 -36.09 -34.15 18.55
N SER A 59 -35.23 -35.06 18.04
CA SER A 59 -33.83 -34.76 17.84
C SER A 59 -33.65 -33.61 16.83
N PHE A 60 -32.69 -32.72 17.08
CA PHE A 60 -32.48 -31.50 16.32
C PHE A 60 -32.22 -31.72 14.81
N GLU A 61 -31.69 -32.89 14.45
CA GLU A 61 -31.41 -33.25 13.04
C GLU A 61 -32.67 -33.69 12.25
N GLN A 62 -33.75 -33.99 12.94
CA GLN A 62 -34.99 -34.48 12.33
C GLN A 62 -36.16 -33.49 12.41
N GLN A 63 -35.93 -32.30 13.00
CA GLN A 63 -36.97 -31.30 13.07
C GLN A 63 -37.22 -30.68 11.70
N PRO A 64 -38.43 -30.76 11.14
CA PRO A 64 -38.84 -29.83 10.12
C PRO A 64 -38.79 -28.42 10.72
N THR A 65 -38.35 -27.46 9.93
CA THR A 65 -38.02 -26.11 10.31
C THR A 65 -39.06 -25.34 11.11
N THR A 66 -40.29 -25.84 11.15
CA THR A 66 -41.34 -25.46 12.13
C THR A 66 -42.41 -26.59 12.18
N ALA A 67 -43.10 -26.71 13.31
CA ALA A 67 -44.28 -27.59 13.43
C ALA A 67 -45.33 -27.25 12.36
N TYR A 68 -45.45 -25.99 11.98
CA TYR A 68 -46.34 -25.52 10.92
C TYR A 68 -45.84 -25.94 9.52
N GLY A 69 -44.53 -25.84 9.24
CA GLY A 69 -43.94 -26.31 7.99
C GLY A 69 -44.09 -27.83 7.80
N ALA A 70 -44.02 -28.60 8.90
CA ALA A 70 -44.27 -30.02 8.88
C ALA A 70 -45.74 -30.32 8.58
N LEU A 71 -46.63 -29.55 9.18
CA LEU A 71 -48.09 -29.71 8.99
C LEU A 71 -48.52 -29.33 7.56
N THR A 72 -48.00 -28.23 7.04
CA THR A 72 -48.25 -27.82 5.64
C THR A 72 -47.66 -28.80 4.63
N LYS A 73 -46.45 -29.30 4.90
CA LYS A 73 -45.80 -30.31 4.05
C LYS A 73 -46.49 -31.66 4.08
N SER A 74 -47.04 -32.03 5.23
CA SER A 74 -47.83 -33.27 5.37
C SER A 74 -49.20 -33.15 4.71
N LEU A 75 -49.86 -32.00 4.79
CA LEU A 75 -51.10 -31.70 4.09
C LEU A 75 -50.93 -31.63 2.55
N SER A 76 -49.71 -31.35 2.06
CA SER A 76 -49.39 -31.38 0.63
C SER A 76 -48.98 -32.77 0.12
N SER A 77 -48.82 -33.77 0.97
CA SER A 77 -48.44 -35.12 0.55
C SER A 77 -49.64 -35.90 0.03
N PRO A 78 -49.55 -36.52 -1.18
CA PRO A 78 -50.70 -37.17 -1.84
C PRO A 78 -51.23 -38.40 -1.10
N GLU A 79 -50.49 -38.96 -0.17
CA GLU A 79 -50.93 -40.15 0.58
C GLU A 79 -51.83 -39.82 1.78
N LEU A 80 -51.64 -38.67 2.42
CA LEU A 80 -52.46 -38.23 3.56
C LEU A 80 -53.81 -37.65 3.12
N VAL A 81 -53.85 -37.10 1.91
CA VAL A 81 -55.03 -36.44 1.34
C VAL A 81 -56.07 -37.46 0.81
N LYS A 82 -55.66 -38.71 0.58
CA LYS A 82 -56.54 -39.78 0.05
C LYS A 82 -57.71 -40.19 0.95
N GLY A 83 -57.71 -39.75 2.22
CA GLY A 83 -58.80 -40.08 3.19
C GLY A 83 -59.67 -38.89 3.61
N LEU A 84 -59.33 -37.68 3.17
CA LEU A 84 -60.03 -36.44 3.56
C LEU A 84 -60.90 -35.93 2.41
N SER A 85 -62.12 -35.52 2.71
CA SER A 85 -63.00 -34.86 1.72
C SER A 85 -62.41 -33.49 1.33
N ALA A 86 -62.67 -33.04 0.10
CA ALA A 86 -62.19 -31.77 -0.39
C ALA A 86 -62.66 -30.58 0.47
N GLU A 87 -63.83 -30.71 1.08
CA GLU A 87 -64.40 -29.70 2.01
C GLU A 87 -63.62 -29.65 3.34
N SER A 88 -63.22 -30.83 3.87
CA SER A 88 -62.42 -30.88 5.09
C SER A 88 -61.01 -30.34 4.88
N LEU A 89 -60.46 -30.55 3.71
CA LEU A 89 -59.14 -30.02 3.33
C LEU A 89 -59.18 -28.47 3.17
N ALA A 90 -60.21 -27.94 2.53
CA ALA A 90 -60.42 -26.51 2.39
C ALA A 90 -60.69 -25.83 3.75
N SER A 91 -61.39 -26.50 4.66
CA SER A 91 -61.61 -26.00 6.02
C SER A 91 -60.34 -25.93 6.84
N ILE A 92 -59.47 -26.96 6.75
CA ILE A 92 -58.19 -27.04 7.47
C ILE A 92 -57.20 -26.00 6.88
N THR A 93 -57.13 -25.86 5.56
CA THR A 93 -56.25 -24.85 4.93
C THR A 93 -56.73 -23.42 5.23
N GLY A 94 -58.07 -23.19 5.24
CA GLY A 94 -58.65 -21.92 5.63
C GLY A 94 -58.34 -21.55 7.09
N ALA A 95 -58.49 -22.51 8.01
CA ALA A 95 -58.17 -22.31 9.42
C ALA A 95 -56.67 -22.04 9.65
N LEU A 96 -55.79 -22.71 8.88
CA LEU A 96 -54.35 -22.50 8.91
C LEU A 96 -53.96 -21.12 8.38
N ASP A 97 -54.61 -20.64 7.33
CA ASP A 97 -54.38 -19.30 6.77
C ASP A 97 -54.94 -18.20 7.68
N GLU A 98 -56.04 -18.47 8.38
CA GLU A 98 -56.59 -17.55 9.41
C GLU A 98 -55.65 -17.47 10.63
N LEU A 99 -55.11 -18.59 11.08
CA LEU A 99 -54.12 -18.64 12.16
C LEU A 99 -52.81 -17.92 11.79
N LYS A 100 -52.41 -18.03 10.54
CA LYS A 100 -51.26 -17.34 9.96
C LYS A 100 -51.49 -15.80 9.91
N ALA A 101 -52.71 -15.38 9.63
CA ALA A 101 -53.07 -13.96 9.59
C ALA A 101 -53.19 -13.35 11.01
N GLN A 102 -53.69 -14.16 11.99
CA GLN A 102 -53.85 -13.68 13.37
C GLN A 102 -52.60 -13.71 14.21
N GLN A 103 -51.64 -14.59 13.92
CA GLN A 103 -50.38 -14.71 14.64
C GLN A 103 -49.22 -14.94 13.66
N PRO A 104 -48.78 -13.91 12.94
CA PRO A 104 -47.69 -14.03 11.97
C PRO A 104 -46.34 -14.43 12.61
N ASP A 105 -46.20 -14.25 13.92
CA ASP A 105 -44.96 -14.58 14.63
C ASP A 105 -44.83 -16.07 14.96
N LEU A 106 -45.93 -16.84 15.00
CA LEU A 106 -45.91 -18.29 15.20
C LEU A 106 -45.58 -19.09 13.93
N VAL A 107 -45.59 -18.45 12.79
CA VAL A 107 -45.39 -19.04 11.45
C VAL A 107 -44.06 -18.70 10.83
N LYS A 108 -43.25 -17.90 11.52
CA LYS A 108 -41.92 -17.54 11.03
C LYS A 108 -40.96 -18.73 11.21
N ASP A 109 -40.58 -19.31 10.09
CA ASP A 109 -39.41 -20.19 10.06
C ASP A 109 -38.18 -19.44 10.52
N ILE A 110 -37.51 -19.93 11.54
CA ILE A 110 -36.20 -19.42 11.96
C ILE A 110 -35.20 -19.97 10.94
N THR A 111 -35.05 -19.25 9.84
CA THR A 111 -34.04 -19.54 8.83
C THR A 111 -32.86 -18.58 8.95
N THR A 112 -31.69 -18.98 8.47
CA THR A 112 -30.50 -18.13 8.45
C THR A 112 -30.68 -16.87 7.61
N SER A 113 -31.67 -16.84 6.72
CA SER A 113 -32.02 -15.69 5.86
C SER A 113 -33.17 -14.84 6.41
N SER A 114 -33.88 -15.29 7.43
CA SER A 114 -34.95 -14.52 8.05
C SER A 114 -34.34 -13.45 8.97
N PRO A 115 -34.70 -12.16 8.80
CA PRO A 115 -34.28 -11.12 9.72
C PRO A 115 -35.14 -11.13 10.98
N VAL A 116 -35.38 -12.27 11.56
CA VAL A 116 -35.87 -12.30 12.94
C VAL A 116 -34.78 -11.59 13.74
N ALA A 117 -35.22 -10.55 14.44
CA ALA A 117 -34.37 -9.79 15.35
C ALA A 117 -33.30 -10.72 15.91
N GLY A 118 -32.08 -10.57 15.43
CA GLY A 118 -30.93 -11.47 15.39
C GLY A 118 -30.52 -12.23 16.65
N GLY A 119 -31.49 -12.70 17.41
CA GLY A 119 -31.20 -13.28 18.72
C GLY A 119 -31.02 -14.78 18.80
N LEU A 120 -31.38 -15.53 17.76
CA LEU A 120 -31.42 -17.00 17.87
C LEU A 120 -30.42 -17.75 16.95
N VAL A 121 -29.71 -17.05 16.09
CA VAL A 121 -28.66 -17.67 15.28
C VAL A 121 -27.32 -17.44 15.97
N ALA A 122 -26.73 -18.51 16.48
CA ALA A 122 -25.39 -18.46 17.02
C ALA A 122 -24.38 -18.42 15.85
N PHE A 123 -23.51 -17.42 15.87
CA PHE A 123 -22.34 -17.37 15.00
C PHE A 123 -21.14 -17.88 15.81
N ASP A 124 -20.37 -18.77 15.22
CA ASP A 124 -19.05 -19.11 15.74
C ASP A 124 -18.12 -17.93 15.46
N LEU A 125 -17.94 -17.08 16.47
CA LEU A 125 -17.12 -15.88 16.38
C LEU A 125 -15.78 -16.14 17.06
N GLU A 126 -14.75 -16.33 16.26
CA GLU A 126 -13.40 -16.53 16.76
C GLU A 126 -12.80 -15.22 17.30
N ALA A 127 -12.51 -15.19 18.59
CA ALA A 127 -11.82 -14.07 19.27
C ALA A 127 -10.32 -14.40 19.41
N PRO A 128 -9.42 -13.39 19.34
CA PRO A 128 -9.61 -11.99 18.95
C PRO A 128 -9.70 -11.78 17.43
N ALA A 129 -10.08 -10.57 17.02
CA ALA A 129 -10.11 -10.19 15.60
C ALA A 129 -8.74 -10.41 14.94
N LYS A 130 -8.74 -11.05 13.77
CA LYS A 130 -7.51 -11.35 13.03
C LYS A 130 -7.09 -10.16 12.19
N MET A 131 -5.88 -9.67 12.43
CA MET A 131 -5.32 -8.56 11.65
C MET A 131 -4.47 -9.12 10.50
N LEU A 132 -4.97 -9.02 9.28
CA LEU A 132 -4.33 -9.55 8.06
C LEU A 132 -3.61 -8.49 7.24
N THR A 133 -3.56 -7.24 7.72
CA THR A 133 -2.89 -6.15 7.00
C THR A 133 -1.37 -6.29 7.09
N PRO A 134 -0.65 -6.42 5.97
CA PRO A 134 0.80 -6.46 5.98
C PRO A 134 1.40 -5.11 6.39
N ARG A 135 2.49 -5.13 7.16
CA ARG A 135 3.12 -3.94 7.73
C ARG A 135 4.64 -3.95 7.57
N PRO A 136 5.16 -4.13 6.36
CA PRO A 136 6.59 -4.10 6.16
C PRO A 136 7.11 -2.66 6.30
N THR A 137 8.13 -2.48 7.13
CA THR A 137 8.82 -1.20 7.34
C THR A 137 10.34 -1.38 7.19
N PRO A 138 10.83 -1.76 6.01
CA PRO A 138 12.26 -2.08 5.82
C PRO A 138 13.18 -0.88 5.99
N LEU A 139 12.81 0.32 5.50
CA LEU A 139 13.64 1.53 5.62
C LEU A 139 13.70 2.01 7.07
N ARG A 140 12.55 2.04 7.74
CA ARG A 140 12.48 2.42 9.16
C ARG A 140 13.40 1.56 10.03
N ASN A 141 13.51 0.29 9.73
CA ASN A 141 14.32 -0.65 10.50
C ASN A 141 15.81 -0.59 10.13
N ARG A 142 16.16 -0.09 8.94
CA ARG A 142 17.53 -0.08 8.43
C ARG A 142 18.25 1.24 8.68
N ILE A 143 17.56 2.37 8.49
CA ILE A 143 18.19 3.70 8.62
C ILE A 143 18.51 3.97 10.09
N PRO A 144 19.76 4.31 10.42
CA PRO A 144 20.17 4.59 11.79
C PRO A 144 19.45 5.84 12.34
N ARG A 145 19.08 5.77 13.61
CA ARG A 145 18.40 6.83 14.32
C ARG A 145 19.35 7.53 15.27
N ARG A 146 19.35 8.85 15.24
CA ARG A 146 20.19 9.69 16.07
C ARG A 146 19.33 10.70 16.84
N LYS A 147 19.75 11.06 18.05
CA LYS A 147 19.05 12.06 18.84
C LYS A 147 19.30 13.46 18.28
N GLY A 148 18.21 14.16 17.95
CA GLY A 148 18.21 15.55 17.59
C GLY A 148 17.96 16.48 18.77
N ILE A 149 18.26 17.77 18.62
CA ILE A 149 18.03 18.80 19.63
C ILE A 149 17.55 20.08 18.92
N GLY A 150 16.59 20.77 19.52
CA GLY A 150 16.09 22.06 19.03
C GLY A 150 15.08 21.94 17.91
N LEU A 151 15.09 22.92 16.99
CA LEU A 151 14.10 23.06 15.92
C LEU A 151 14.62 22.66 14.53
N SER A 152 15.95 22.56 14.38
CA SER A 152 16.57 22.20 13.12
C SER A 152 17.93 21.55 13.33
N HIS A 153 18.34 20.74 12.39
CA HIS A 153 19.69 20.17 12.33
C HIS A 153 20.54 20.98 11.34
N ARG A 154 21.71 21.43 11.79
CA ARG A 154 22.66 22.17 10.97
C ARG A 154 24.00 21.46 10.93
N PHE A 155 24.57 21.40 9.76
CA PHE A 155 25.92 20.89 9.57
C PHE A 155 26.64 21.65 8.45
N LYS A 156 27.98 21.62 8.51
CA LYS A 156 28.82 22.22 7.51
C LYS A 156 29.36 21.15 6.59
N VAL A 157 29.34 21.45 5.29
CA VAL A 157 29.89 20.58 4.26
C VAL A 157 31.10 21.24 3.65
N ILE A 158 32.22 20.53 3.63
CA ILE A 158 33.39 20.92 2.85
C ILE A 158 33.24 20.29 1.47
N SER A 159 33.03 21.08 0.45
CA SER A 159 32.79 20.62 -0.93
C SER A 159 34.07 20.61 -1.78
N GLY A 160 35.13 21.23 -1.34
CA GLY A 160 36.36 21.23 -2.09
C GLY A 160 37.49 22.00 -1.43
N PHE A 161 38.67 21.87 -2.01
CA PHE A 161 39.84 22.66 -1.69
C PHE A 161 40.27 23.45 -2.92
N THR A 162 40.54 24.71 -2.76
CA THR A 162 41.13 25.56 -3.80
C THR A 162 42.45 26.12 -3.32
N GLY A 163 43.43 26.20 -4.20
CA GLY A 163 44.70 26.85 -3.90
C GLY A 163 44.62 28.38 -4.07
N THR A 164 45.49 29.09 -3.39
CA THR A 164 45.67 30.55 -3.61
C THR A 164 46.66 30.75 -4.75
N GLY A 165 46.23 31.36 -5.82
CA GLY A 165 47.04 31.65 -7.00
C GLY A 165 46.39 31.14 -8.29
N THR A 166 47.09 31.33 -9.41
CA THR A 166 46.59 30.87 -10.71
C THR A 166 46.62 29.36 -10.75
N GLY A 167 45.46 28.73 -10.79
CA GLY A 167 45.37 27.30 -10.92
C GLY A 167 45.25 26.57 -9.60
N GLY A 168 44.83 26.84 -8.58
CA GLY A 168 44.59 26.17 -7.27
C GLY A 168 44.97 24.72 -7.15
N VAL A 169 45.04 24.22 -5.95
CA VAL A 169 45.10 22.79 -5.65
C VAL A 169 43.73 22.22 -5.99
N GLY A 170 43.62 21.31 -6.89
CA GLY A 170 42.37 20.77 -7.42
C GLY A 170 41.22 20.66 -6.43
N ASN A 171 40.06 20.82 -6.93
CA ASN A 171 38.84 20.70 -6.14
C ASN A 171 38.75 19.31 -5.57
N ILE A 172 38.38 19.16 -4.29
CA ILE A 172 38.03 17.86 -3.73
C ILE A 172 36.79 17.30 -4.41
N HIS A 173 36.01 18.13 -5.09
CA HIS A 173 34.92 17.61 -5.89
C HIS A 173 35.50 16.61 -6.90
N PRO A 174 35.28 15.31 -6.72
CA PRO A 174 35.88 14.30 -7.60
C PRO A 174 35.46 14.58 -9.04
N GLY A 175 36.38 14.50 -9.95
CA GLY A 175 36.18 14.76 -11.37
C GLY A 175 36.61 16.13 -11.82
N ILE A 176 36.90 17.10 -10.93
CA ILE A 176 37.53 18.35 -11.27
C ILE A 176 39.02 18.25 -10.92
N GLN A 177 39.80 17.90 -11.91
CA GLN A 177 41.25 18.00 -11.78
C GLN A 177 41.69 19.43 -12.12
N ASP A 178 42.45 20.00 -11.23
CA ASP A 178 43.20 21.18 -11.60
C ASP A 178 44.26 20.79 -12.64
N THR A 179 44.00 21.09 -13.89
CA THR A 179 44.92 20.82 -14.99
C THR A 179 46.08 21.84 -15.01
N SER A 180 45.96 22.90 -14.24
CA SER A 180 46.98 23.92 -14.09
C SER A 180 47.91 23.56 -12.94
N GLN A 181 48.96 22.88 -13.22
CA GLN A 181 49.99 22.53 -12.23
C GLN A 181 50.97 23.72 -11.95
N THR A 182 50.60 24.90 -12.35
CA THR A 182 51.45 26.08 -12.20
C THR A 182 51.76 26.42 -10.74
N ASN A 183 50.88 26.07 -9.81
CA ASN A 183 51.12 26.30 -8.39
C ASN A 183 52.17 25.37 -7.77
N PHE A 184 52.39 24.21 -8.39
CA PHE A 184 53.34 23.23 -7.93
C PHE A 184 54.56 23.09 -8.85
N ALA A 185 54.55 23.75 -10.00
CA ALA A 185 55.67 23.69 -10.93
C ALA A 185 56.81 24.57 -10.41
N PRO A 186 58.05 24.10 -10.40
CA PRO A 186 59.20 24.94 -10.13
C PRO A 186 59.25 26.09 -11.13
N GLY A 187 59.27 27.34 -10.66
CA GLY A 187 59.27 28.50 -11.52
C GLY A 187 57.88 28.97 -11.96
N GLY A 188 56.77 28.44 -11.40
CA GLY A 188 55.43 28.99 -11.61
C GLY A 188 55.35 30.45 -11.24
N ALA A 189 54.33 31.14 -11.77
CA ALA A 189 54.19 32.62 -11.71
C ALA A 189 54.27 33.24 -10.30
N SER A 190 54.06 32.44 -9.25
CA SER A 190 54.14 32.89 -7.87
C SER A 190 55.45 32.52 -7.16
N ASN A 191 56.34 31.75 -7.78
CA ASN A 191 57.58 31.25 -7.16
C ASN A 191 57.42 30.68 -5.74
N SER A 192 56.21 30.34 -5.36
CA SER A 192 55.87 29.98 -3.99
C SER A 192 56.47 28.64 -3.53
N LEU A 193 56.86 27.76 -4.45
CA LEU A 193 57.49 26.49 -4.17
C LEU A 193 58.93 26.62 -3.66
N TYR A 194 59.56 27.75 -3.91
CA TYR A 194 60.93 28.01 -3.46
C TYR A 194 61.04 28.67 -2.09
N TYR A 195 59.88 29.08 -1.54
CA TYR A 195 59.85 29.67 -0.21
C TYR A 195 59.52 28.59 0.84
N ALA A 196 59.92 28.84 2.07
CA ALA A 196 59.67 27.97 3.19
C ALA A 196 58.16 27.70 3.45
N ARG A 197 57.28 28.45 2.76
CA ARG A 197 55.83 28.29 2.80
C ARG A 197 55.35 27.92 1.42
N GLY A 198 54.82 26.73 1.26
CA GLY A 198 54.14 26.29 0.05
C GLY A 198 52.86 27.09 -0.25
N PRO A 199 52.18 26.81 -1.37
CA PRO A 199 50.91 27.42 -1.71
C PRO A 199 49.88 27.19 -0.62
N LYS A 200 49.11 28.23 -0.29
CA LYS A 200 48.03 28.12 0.68
C LYS A 200 46.81 27.51 0.03
N ILE A 201 46.15 26.64 0.74
CA ILE A 201 44.85 26.09 0.35
C ILE A 201 43.72 26.85 1.04
N SER A 202 42.60 27.02 0.37
CA SER A 202 41.35 27.50 0.94
C SER A 202 40.28 26.41 0.85
N TYR A 203 39.38 26.42 1.80
CA TYR A 203 38.27 25.45 1.87
C TYR A 203 37.05 26.07 1.22
N ALA A 204 36.45 25.35 0.29
CA ALA A 204 35.11 25.67 -0.23
C ALA A 204 34.10 24.83 0.55
N GLY A 205 33.02 25.45 0.98
CA GLY A 205 32.00 24.75 1.71
C GLY A 205 30.73 25.56 1.88
N TYR A 206 29.70 24.93 2.38
CA TYR A 206 28.41 25.55 2.65
C TYR A 206 27.78 24.96 3.93
N ASP A 207 26.86 25.73 4.51
CA ASP A 207 26.07 25.31 5.64
C ASP A 207 24.73 24.72 5.14
N LYS A 208 24.39 23.55 5.60
CA LYS A 208 23.07 22.95 5.38
C LYS A 208 22.26 22.99 6.67
N ASN A 209 21.02 23.44 6.55
CA ASN A 209 20.07 23.49 7.66
C ASN A 209 18.78 22.83 7.23
N VAL A 210 18.31 21.85 8.02
CA VAL A 210 17.06 21.12 7.79
C VAL A 210 16.22 21.20 9.05
N ALA A 211 15.02 21.71 8.95
CA ALA A 211 14.09 21.80 10.07
C ALA A 211 13.55 20.41 10.46
N TYR A 212 13.22 20.25 11.73
CA TYR A 212 12.48 19.09 12.18
C TYR A 212 11.01 19.24 11.85
N SER A 213 10.40 18.15 11.43
CA SER A 213 8.97 18.01 11.14
C SER A 213 8.30 17.13 12.16
N GLN A 214 7.01 17.30 12.33
CA GLN A 214 6.23 16.51 13.29
C GLN A 214 5.01 15.92 12.59
N PHE A 215 4.67 14.71 12.97
CA PHE A 215 3.39 14.13 12.59
C PHE A 215 2.74 13.42 13.78
N SER A 216 1.45 13.34 13.74
CA SER A 216 0.64 12.61 14.72
C SER A 216 -0.49 11.88 14.00
N VAL A 217 -0.88 10.76 14.57
CA VAL A 217 -2.10 10.02 14.17
C VAL A 217 -2.92 9.86 15.43
N SER A 218 -4.22 10.11 15.35
CA SER A 218 -5.13 9.99 16.49
C SER A 218 -6.22 8.97 16.21
N ASP A 219 -6.70 8.32 17.24
CA ASP A 219 -7.84 7.41 17.20
C ASP A 219 -8.73 7.64 18.42
N GLN A 220 -10.04 7.39 18.24
CA GLN A 220 -11.05 7.63 19.26
C GLN A 220 -11.91 6.38 19.44
N VAL A 221 -12.02 5.89 20.66
CA VAL A 221 -12.87 4.75 21.04
C VAL A 221 -14.01 5.26 21.91
N THR A 222 -15.25 5.17 21.44
CA THR A 222 -16.43 5.55 22.22
C THR A 222 -16.68 4.52 23.34
N TRP A 223 -17.28 4.97 24.45
CA TRP A 223 -17.64 4.07 25.55
C TRP A 223 -18.60 2.97 25.11
N SER A 224 -19.55 3.31 24.24
CA SER A 224 -20.47 2.33 23.68
C SER A 224 -19.74 1.21 22.90
N ALA A 225 -18.72 1.57 22.11
CA ALA A 225 -17.91 0.58 21.40
C ALA A 225 -17.11 -0.30 22.37
N GLN A 226 -16.55 0.28 23.43
CA GLN A 226 -15.81 -0.49 24.44
C GLN A 226 -16.72 -1.47 25.18
N TYR A 227 -17.94 -1.05 25.57
CA TYR A 227 -18.88 -1.95 26.23
C TYR A 227 -19.42 -3.02 25.28
N ALA A 228 -19.65 -2.69 24.01
CA ALA A 228 -20.07 -3.67 23.00
C ALA A 228 -19.01 -4.75 22.72
N GLY A 229 -17.74 -4.42 22.92
CA GLY A 229 -16.62 -5.36 22.75
C GLY A 229 -16.29 -6.19 24.00
N GLN A 230 -16.98 -5.99 25.12
CA GLN A 230 -16.73 -6.77 26.33
C GLN A 230 -17.00 -8.25 26.09
N GLY A 231 -16.05 -9.09 26.53
CA GLY A 231 -16.13 -10.53 26.33
C GLY A 231 -15.59 -11.05 25.00
N TYR A 232 -15.35 -10.16 24.01
CA TYR A 232 -14.75 -10.55 22.73
C TYR A 232 -13.30 -10.10 22.61
N GLN A 233 -13.05 -8.78 22.71
CA GLN A 233 -11.71 -8.19 22.64
C GLN A 233 -11.65 -6.83 23.33
N ASP A 234 -10.50 -6.49 23.92
CA ASP A 234 -10.25 -5.14 24.39
C ASP A 234 -10.02 -4.19 23.20
N ILE A 235 -11.07 -3.45 22.83
CA ILE A 235 -11.07 -2.52 21.70
C ILE A 235 -10.08 -1.39 21.92
N ARG A 236 -9.88 -0.93 23.17
CA ARG A 236 -8.94 0.13 23.48
C ARG A 236 -7.49 -0.29 23.27
N GLN A 237 -7.13 -1.52 23.66
CA GLN A 237 -5.81 -2.08 23.38
C GLN A 237 -5.59 -2.29 21.88
N LEU A 238 -6.60 -2.77 21.16
CA LEU A 238 -6.55 -2.92 19.71
C LEU A 238 -6.32 -1.57 19.01
N SER A 239 -7.06 -0.53 19.42
CA SER A 239 -6.91 0.84 18.92
C SER A 239 -5.49 1.36 19.10
N ARG A 240 -4.93 1.27 20.32
CA ARG A 240 -3.55 1.69 20.59
C ARG A 240 -2.50 0.95 19.76
N THR A 241 -2.65 -0.35 19.63
CA THR A 241 -1.75 -1.17 18.80
C THR A 241 -1.85 -0.77 17.33
N SER A 242 -3.06 -0.61 16.81
CA SER A 242 -3.32 -0.20 15.43
C SER A 242 -2.79 1.21 15.14
N LEU A 243 -2.94 2.13 16.10
CA LEU A 243 -2.42 3.50 16.03
C LEU A 243 -0.89 3.51 15.89
N MET A 244 -0.18 2.75 16.72
CA MET A 244 1.29 2.64 16.64
C MET A 244 1.72 2.06 15.29
N TYR A 245 1.06 1.01 14.81
CA TYR A 245 1.39 0.43 13.50
C TYR A 245 1.09 1.38 12.34
N SER A 246 -0.02 2.09 12.38
CA SER A 246 -0.36 3.10 11.37
C SER A 246 0.69 4.20 11.31
N SER A 247 1.19 4.63 12.47
CA SER A 247 2.26 5.63 12.56
C SER A 247 3.59 5.13 12.00
N MET A 248 3.94 3.86 12.27
CA MET A 248 5.14 3.24 11.67
C MET A 248 5.04 3.15 10.15
N LEU A 249 3.87 2.82 9.61
CA LEU A 249 3.64 2.79 8.16
C LEU A 249 3.67 4.18 7.54
N LEU A 250 3.12 5.18 8.22
CA LEU A 250 3.19 6.58 7.78
C LEU A 250 4.65 7.05 7.73
N GLU A 251 5.43 6.77 8.78
CA GLU A 251 6.86 7.08 8.81
C GLU A 251 7.61 6.42 7.64
N GLU A 252 7.37 5.12 7.39
CA GLU A 252 7.99 4.38 6.28
C GLU A 252 7.71 5.04 4.93
N ARG A 253 6.46 5.42 4.68
CA ARG A 253 6.07 6.10 3.44
C ARG A 253 6.67 7.50 3.35
N MET A 254 6.74 8.23 4.48
CA MET A 254 7.40 9.54 4.52
C MET A 254 8.90 9.43 4.28
N LEU A 255 9.58 8.42 4.86
CA LEU A 255 10.99 8.14 4.58
C LEU A 255 11.25 7.88 3.09
N LEU A 256 10.29 7.26 2.40
CA LEU A 256 10.44 6.96 0.98
C LEU A 256 10.08 8.14 0.08
N MET A 257 8.90 8.75 0.26
CA MET A 257 8.28 9.68 -0.71
C MET A 257 7.89 11.04 -0.11
N GLY A 258 8.10 11.26 1.19
CA GLY A 258 7.70 12.51 1.84
C GLY A 258 8.28 13.73 1.14
N ARG A 259 7.58 14.87 1.20
CA ARG A 259 8.09 16.18 0.77
C ARG A 259 7.69 17.24 1.77
N GLY A 260 8.67 17.99 2.24
CA GLY A 260 8.45 19.15 3.08
C GLY A 260 8.16 20.40 2.24
N THR A 261 7.54 21.40 2.85
CA THR A 261 7.34 22.72 2.20
C THR A 261 8.65 23.46 2.09
N SER A 262 8.83 24.22 1.02
CA SER A 262 10.04 25.04 0.80
C SER A 262 10.26 26.06 1.94
N GLY A 263 11.50 26.44 2.15
CA GLY A 263 11.89 27.45 3.16
C GLY A 263 12.46 26.87 4.45
N ASN A 264 12.30 25.58 4.70
CA ASN A 264 12.82 24.89 5.89
C ASN A 264 14.01 23.95 5.60
N GLY A 265 14.70 24.17 4.48
CA GLY A 265 15.73 23.25 3.98
C GLY A 265 15.17 22.08 3.19
N PHE A 266 13.89 22.10 2.85
CA PHE A 266 13.20 21.08 2.06
C PHE A 266 13.02 21.51 0.59
N LEU A 267 12.80 20.54 -0.28
CA LEU A 267 12.66 20.72 -1.74
C LEU A 267 11.39 21.48 -2.14
N GLY A 268 10.35 21.43 -1.30
CA GLY A 268 9.08 22.07 -1.58
C GLY A 268 8.16 21.26 -2.51
N ALA A 269 7.07 21.92 -2.93
CA ALA A 269 6.05 21.32 -3.78
C ALA A 269 6.57 21.02 -5.20
N LEU A 270 5.95 20.03 -5.87
CA LEU A 270 6.23 19.72 -7.26
C LEU A 270 5.70 20.81 -8.19
N ALA A 271 6.50 21.22 -9.15
CA ALA A 271 6.02 22.07 -10.22
C ALA A 271 4.94 21.35 -11.05
N ALA A 272 4.02 22.12 -11.65
CA ALA A 272 3.11 21.57 -12.64
C ALA A 272 3.88 21.01 -13.84
N PRO A 273 3.38 19.94 -14.50
CA PRO A 273 3.95 19.48 -15.75
C PRO A 273 3.96 20.59 -16.80
N SER A 274 4.95 20.57 -17.67
CA SER A 274 5.09 21.57 -18.74
C SER A 274 4.96 20.94 -20.14
N GLY A 275 4.75 21.76 -21.15
CA GLY A 275 4.69 21.30 -22.53
C GLY A 275 3.57 20.27 -22.80
N LEU A 276 2.40 20.45 -22.18
CA LEU A 276 1.25 19.59 -22.43
C LEU A 276 0.85 19.65 -23.91
N THR A 277 0.88 18.50 -24.56
CA THR A 277 0.42 18.32 -25.95
C THR A 277 -0.58 17.17 -25.98
N VAL A 278 -1.64 17.37 -26.76
CA VAL A 278 -2.70 16.39 -26.94
C VAL A 278 -2.87 16.18 -28.45
N THR A 279 -2.74 14.94 -28.89
CA THR A 279 -2.82 14.59 -30.32
C THR A 279 -3.74 13.40 -30.51
N ALA A 280 -4.57 13.45 -31.55
CA ALA A 280 -5.38 12.31 -31.96
C ALA A 280 -4.61 11.50 -33.03
N ARG A 281 -4.74 10.19 -32.95
CA ARG A 281 -4.25 9.25 -33.99
C ARG A 281 -5.18 8.05 -34.08
N ALA A 282 -5.15 7.38 -35.21
CA ALA A 282 -5.87 6.12 -35.37
C ALA A 282 -5.46 5.09 -34.32
N ALA A 283 -6.44 4.32 -33.83
CA ALA A 283 -6.21 3.28 -32.83
C ALA A 283 -5.30 2.18 -33.44
N GLY A 284 -4.29 1.78 -32.68
CA GLY A 284 -3.40 0.67 -33.01
C GLY A 284 -3.99 -0.68 -32.61
N ALA A 285 -3.25 -1.75 -32.93
CA ALA A 285 -3.64 -3.10 -32.53
C ALA A 285 -3.75 -3.20 -30.98
N GLY A 286 -4.90 -3.65 -30.50
CA GLY A 286 -5.18 -3.76 -29.06
C GLY A 286 -5.66 -2.48 -28.38
N GLU A 287 -5.76 -1.35 -29.09
CA GLU A 287 -6.32 -0.12 -28.59
C GLU A 287 -7.81 0.03 -28.97
N THR A 288 -8.59 0.60 -28.08
CA THR A 288 -10.01 0.89 -28.33
C THR A 288 -10.18 2.38 -28.59
N ALA A 289 -10.83 2.72 -29.71
CA ALA A 289 -11.10 4.11 -30.05
C ALA A 289 -11.87 4.84 -28.94
N VAL A 290 -11.59 6.12 -28.78
CA VAL A 290 -12.32 6.97 -27.82
C VAL A 290 -13.77 7.11 -28.24
N SER A 291 -14.70 6.89 -27.33
CA SER A 291 -16.12 7.16 -27.58
C SER A 291 -16.38 8.67 -27.54
N GLY A 292 -17.05 9.20 -28.55
CA GLY A 292 -17.34 10.63 -28.67
C GLY A 292 -16.78 11.25 -29.95
N ALA A 293 -16.76 10.47 -31.06
CA ALA A 293 -16.37 10.95 -32.36
C ALA A 293 -17.07 12.28 -32.72
N GLY A 294 -16.27 13.27 -33.12
CA GLY A 294 -16.78 14.61 -33.45
C GLY A 294 -16.82 15.62 -32.32
N ALA A 295 -16.43 15.24 -31.09
CA ALA A 295 -16.25 16.15 -29.97
C ALA A 295 -14.77 16.47 -29.74
N ASN A 296 -14.48 17.66 -29.23
CA ASN A 296 -13.15 17.97 -28.72
C ASN A 296 -12.95 17.28 -27.37
N VAL A 297 -11.75 16.75 -27.18
CA VAL A 297 -11.29 16.22 -25.88
C VAL A 297 -10.39 17.26 -25.24
N TYR A 298 -10.76 17.73 -24.06
CA TYR A 298 -10.00 18.70 -23.27
C TYR A 298 -9.29 17.98 -22.14
N VAL A 299 -7.99 18.20 -22.03
CA VAL A 299 -7.12 17.49 -21.09
C VAL A 299 -6.38 18.48 -20.20
N LYS A 300 -6.32 18.18 -18.91
CA LYS A 300 -5.38 18.76 -17.96
C LYS A 300 -4.63 17.64 -17.27
N VAL A 301 -3.40 17.91 -16.86
CA VAL A 301 -2.56 16.95 -16.15
C VAL A 301 -1.98 17.57 -14.89
N THR A 302 -1.67 16.71 -13.91
CA THR A 302 -0.89 17.06 -12.73
C THR A 302 0.32 16.15 -12.61
N ALA A 303 1.38 16.59 -11.96
CA ALA A 303 2.48 15.72 -11.56
C ALA A 303 2.08 14.94 -10.31
N ASP A 304 2.29 13.64 -10.33
CA ASP A 304 2.00 12.73 -9.21
C ASP A 304 3.20 12.65 -8.26
N ALA A 305 2.96 12.85 -6.97
CA ALA A 305 3.95 12.67 -5.89
C ALA A 305 3.81 11.29 -5.21
N GLY A 306 3.24 10.30 -5.88
CA GLY A 306 2.94 9.00 -5.33
C GLY A 306 1.76 9.05 -4.36
N ASP A 307 1.94 8.47 -3.18
CA ASP A 307 0.87 8.40 -2.18
C ASP A 307 0.61 9.75 -1.47
N PHE A 308 1.50 10.72 -1.64
CA PHE A 308 1.42 11.99 -0.90
C PHE A 308 0.67 13.11 -1.62
N GLY A 309 0.28 12.94 -2.87
CA GLY A 309 -0.55 13.92 -3.54
C GLY A 309 -0.10 14.27 -4.95
N GLN A 310 -0.41 15.49 -5.38
CA GLN A 310 -0.19 15.93 -6.75
C GLN A 310 0.04 17.45 -6.83
N SER A 311 0.70 17.88 -7.91
CA SER A 311 0.89 19.29 -8.21
C SER A 311 -0.41 19.97 -8.63
N VAL A 312 -0.35 21.28 -8.81
CA VAL A 312 -1.43 22.02 -9.46
C VAL A 312 -1.68 21.55 -10.89
N LEU A 313 -2.89 21.79 -11.39
CA LEU A 313 -3.29 21.49 -12.76
C LEU A 313 -2.54 22.35 -13.79
N THR A 314 -2.23 21.75 -14.94
CA THR A 314 -1.77 22.51 -16.11
C THR A 314 -2.89 23.34 -16.72
N SER A 315 -2.56 24.25 -17.65
CA SER A 315 -3.54 24.81 -18.56
C SER A 315 -4.19 23.71 -19.41
N ALA A 316 -5.44 23.90 -19.84
CA ALA A 316 -6.14 22.93 -20.66
C ALA A 316 -5.54 22.89 -22.08
N ALA A 317 -5.35 21.69 -22.60
CA ALA A 317 -5.07 21.45 -24.00
C ALA A 317 -6.21 20.62 -24.60
N ASN A 318 -6.48 20.77 -25.88
CA ASN A 318 -7.58 20.07 -26.53
C ASN A 318 -7.19 19.54 -27.91
N VAL A 319 -7.93 18.54 -28.36
CA VAL A 319 -7.84 17.99 -29.72
C VAL A 319 -9.21 17.52 -30.18
N ALA A 320 -9.50 17.73 -31.48
CA ALA A 320 -10.66 17.15 -32.12
C ALA A 320 -10.40 15.64 -32.37
N VAL A 321 -11.39 14.80 -32.08
CA VAL A 321 -11.29 13.34 -32.20
C VAL A 321 -12.23 12.86 -33.28
N SER A 322 -11.69 12.08 -34.25
CA SER A 322 -12.47 11.42 -35.28
C SER A 322 -12.88 10.01 -34.85
N ALA A 323 -13.83 9.43 -35.57
CA ALA A 323 -14.22 8.04 -35.35
C ALA A 323 -13.02 7.10 -35.58
N GLY A 324 -12.73 6.22 -34.65
CA GLY A 324 -11.60 5.31 -34.73
C GLY A 324 -10.30 5.81 -34.11
N ASP A 325 -10.26 7.05 -33.60
CA ASP A 325 -9.06 7.63 -32.99
C ASP A 325 -8.91 7.31 -31.48
N VAL A 326 -7.67 7.27 -31.05
CA VAL A 326 -7.24 7.38 -29.66
C VAL A 326 -6.55 8.72 -29.45
N VAL A 327 -6.55 9.21 -28.20
CA VAL A 327 -5.91 10.49 -27.87
C VAL A 327 -4.65 10.23 -27.08
N VAL A 328 -3.52 10.73 -27.59
CA VAL A 328 -2.23 10.66 -26.92
C VAL A 328 -1.96 11.96 -26.20
N VAL A 329 -1.82 11.87 -24.90
CA VAL A 329 -1.46 12.97 -24.01
C VAL A 329 0.03 12.86 -23.71
N LYS A 330 0.78 13.93 -23.93
CA LYS A 330 2.21 13.99 -23.61
C LYS A 330 2.52 15.28 -22.83
N ALA A 331 3.27 15.15 -21.75
CA ALA A 331 3.72 16.27 -20.95
C ALA A 331 5.14 16.04 -20.43
N THR A 332 5.89 17.10 -20.19
CA THR A 332 7.18 17.02 -19.52
C THR A 332 6.96 17.09 -18.01
N LEU A 333 7.35 16.04 -17.32
CA LEU A 333 7.18 15.93 -15.88
C LEU A 333 8.36 16.56 -15.14
N PRO A 334 8.11 17.26 -14.02
CA PRO A 334 9.18 17.80 -13.18
C PRO A 334 9.99 16.68 -12.52
N ALA A 335 11.23 16.99 -12.15
CA ALA A 335 12.05 16.08 -11.36
C ALA A 335 11.33 15.75 -10.04
N GLY A 336 11.40 14.50 -9.62
CA GLY A 336 10.72 14.02 -8.42
C GLY A 336 9.26 13.64 -8.60
N ALA A 337 8.68 13.85 -9.79
CA ALA A 337 7.36 13.29 -10.09
C ALA A 337 7.45 11.78 -10.37
N THR A 338 6.62 11.00 -9.72
CA THR A 338 6.49 9.55 -9.95
C THR A 338 5.70 9.22 -11.21
N GLY A 339 4.95 10.20 -11.72
CA GLY A 339 4.14 10.06 -12.91
C GLY A 339 3.27 11.27 -13.15
N MET A 340 2.28 11.13 -14.01
CA MET A 340 1.24 12.14 -14.24
C MET A 340 -0.15 11.56 -14.01
N ARG A 341 -1.06 12.38 -13.50
CA ARG A 341 -2.50 12.10 -13.44
C ARG A 341 -3.19 12.89 -14.52
N VAL A 342 -4.12 12.24 -15.22
CA VAL A 342 -4.80 12.80 -16.38
C VAL A 342 -6.27 13.03 -16.08
N TYR A 343 -6.75 14.23 -16.38
CA TYR A 343 -8.14 14.67 -16.20
C TYR A 343 -8.70 15.07 -17.56
N VAL A 344 -9.87 14.57 -17.89
CA VAL A 344 -10.46 14.70 -19.23
C VAL A 344 -11.91 15.15 -19.17
N SER A 345 -12.29 15.96 -20.14
CA SER A 345 -13.68 16.29 -20.47
C SER A 345 -13.89 16.29 -21.98
N THR A 346 -15.11 16.15 -22.42
CA THR A 346 -15.52 16.19 -23.84
C THR A 346 -16.58 17.26 -24.06
N GLY A 347 -16.53 17.95 -25.18
CA GLY A 347 -17.51 18.97 -25.51
C GLY A 347 -17.17 19.73 -26.79
N SER A 348 -18.10 20.52 -27.31
CA SER A 348 -17.84 21.44 -28.43
C SER A 348 -17.01 22.68 -27.98
N SER A 349 -17.10 23.02 -26.71
CA SER A 349 -16.30 24.03 -26.00
C SER A 349 -15.79 23.46 -24.70
N ASP A 350 -14.80 24.09 -24.05
CA ASP A 350 -14.28 23.62 -22.76
C ASP A 350 -15.37 23.69 -21.67
N PRO A 351 -15.82 22.53 -21.15
CA PRO A 351 -16.88 22.48 -20.14
C PRO A 351 -16.40 22.88 -18.73
N GLY A 352 -15.10 23.18 -18.58
CA GLY A 352 -14.51 23.57 -17.29
C GLY A 352 -14.14 22.41 -16.38
N ASP A 353 -13.49 22.74 -15.26
CA ASP A 353 -12.88 21.76 -14.35
C ASP A 353 -13.91 20.95 -13.53
N ALA A 354 -15.14 21.46 -13.38
CA ALA A 354 -16.21 20.74 -12.70
C ALA A 354 -16.72 19.51 -13.48
N SER A 355 -16.57 19.56 -14.81
CA SER A 355 -16.98 18.47 -15.72
C SER A 355 -15.78 17.70 -16.30
N ARG A 356 -14.59 17.91 -15.76
CA ARG A 356 -13.37 17.22 -16.16
C ARG A 356 -13.01 16.20 -15.10
N TYR A 357 -12.99 14.92 -15.46
CA TYR A 357 -12.85 13.82 -14.52
C TYR A 357 -11.52 13.10 -14.65
N TYR A 358 -11.05 12.56 -13.53
CA TYR A 358 -9.86 11.71 -13.49
C TYR A 358 -10.06 10.43 -14.29
N VAL A 359 -9.10 10.14 -15.19
CA VAL A 359 -9.08 8.93 -16.02
C VAL A 359 -8.10 7.89 -15.50
N GLY A 360 -6.92 8.33 -15.12
CA GLY A 360 -5.86 7.42 -14.71
C GLY A 360 -4.52 8.11 -14.51
N LYS A 361 -3.51 7.32 -14.19
CA LYS A 361 -2.13 7.80 -14.03
C LYS A 361 -1.18 7.04 -14.96
N SER A 362 -0.10 7.70 -15.33
CA SER A 362 1.03 7.11 -16.08
C SER A 362 2.34 7.45 -15.37
N GLY A 363 3.21 6.46 -15.21
CA GLY A 363 4.57 6.67 -14.71
C GLY A 363 5.50 7.35 -15.73
N VAL A 364 5.10 7.36 -17.01
CA VAL A 364 5.87 7.92 -18.13
C VAL A 364 5.27 9.24 -18.60
N ASN A 365 5.98 9.95 -19.47
CA ASN A 365 5.56 11.24 -20.05
C ASN A 365 4.37 11.16 -21.00
N THR A 366 3.88 9.97 -21.29
CA THR A 366 2.79 9.75 -22.25
C THR A 366 1.67 8.95 -21.63
N PHE A 367 0.42 9.28 -22.00
CA PHE A 367 -0.77 8.54 -21.63
C PHE A 367 -1.69 8.43 -22.86
N VAL A 368 -2.18 7.23 -23.12
CA VAL A 368 -3.12 6.99 -24.22
C VAL A 368 -4.52 6.89 -23.66
N LEU A 369 -5.37 7.84 -24.02
CA LEU A 369 -6.80 7.79 -23.74
C LEU A 369 -7.48 6.90 -24.74
N GLN A 370 -8.21 5.91 -24.25
CA GLN A 370 -8.91 4.93 -25.08
C GLN A 370 -10.25 4.54 -24.44
N GLY A 371 -11.17 4.05 -25.27
CA GLY A 371 -12.49 3.59 -24.83
C GLY A 371 -13.41 4.73 -24.39
N ALA A 372 -14.33 4.41 -23.50
CA ALA A 372 -15.28 5.38 -22.96
C ALA A 372 -14.60 6.31 -21.94
N LEU A 373 -14.72 7.62 -22.17
CA LEU A 373 -14.20 8.61 -21.22
C LEU A 373 -15.15 8.75 -20.03
N PRO A 374 -14.63 9.01 -18.81
CA PRO A 374 -15.46 9.14 -17.62
C PRO A 374 -16.34 10.39 -17.69
N THR A 375 -17.60 10.24 -17.32
CA THR A 375 -18.58 11.33 -17.19
C THR A 375 -18.91 11.65 -15.74
N SER A 376 -18.28 10.93 -14.79
CA SER A 376 -18.43 11.09 -13.35
C SER A 376 -17.15 10.64 -12.64
N GLY A 377 -16.99 10.99 -11.38
CA GLY A 377 -15.82 10.61 -10.58
C GLY A 377 -15.15 11.80 -9.92
N VAL A 378 -13.84 11.72 -9.68
CA VAL A 378 -13.07 12.82 -9.09
C VAL A 378 -12.89 13.92 -10.13
N ALA A 379 -13.55 15.05 -9.91
CA ALA A 379 -13.46 16.21 -10.80
C ALA A 379 -12.14 16.97 -10.62
N ALA A 380 -11.65 17.58 -11.68
CA ALA A 380 -10.46 18.45 -11.64
C ALA A 380 -10.66 19.67 -10.72
N SER A 381 -11.90 20.15 -10.57
CA SER A 381 -12.25 21.23 -9.63
C SER A 381 -11.98 20.88 -8.15
N ALA A 382 -11.86 19.61 -7.81
CA ALA A 382 -11.49 19.19 -6.45
C ALA A 382 -10.01 19.51 -6.13
N ILE A 383 -9.18 19.81 -7.17
CA ILE A 383 -7.78 20.17 -7.00
C ILE A 383 -7.69 21.68 -6.86
N THR A 384 -7.88 22.17 -5.65
CA THR A 384 -7.86 23.60 -5.34
C THR A 384 -6.45 24.18 -5.15
N GLY A 385 -5.44 23.32 -5.03
CA GLY A 385 -4.05 23.70 -4.79
C GLY A 385 -3.08 22.55 -4.93
N ASP A 386 -1.82 22.84 -4.65
CA ASP A 386 -0.77 21.83 -4.59
C ASP A 386 -0.89 21.00 -3.30
N THR A 387 -0.88 19.70 -3.45
CA THR A 387 -0.91 18.74 -2.34
C THR A 387 0.32 17.84 -2.32
N SER A 388 1.35 18.16 -3.14
CA SER A 388 2.57 17.33 -3.23
C SER A 388 3.56 17.56 -2.09
N ALA A 389 3.41 18.64 -1.32
CA ALA A 389 4.25 18.94 -0.16
C ALA A 389 3.39 19.26 1.07
N TYR A 390 3.89 18.91 2.24
CA TYR A 390 3.18 19.08 3.51
C TYR A 390 4.01 19.91 4.50
N ALA A 391 3.33 20.78 5.24
CA ALA A 391 3.96 21.58 6.29
C ALA A 391 4.54 20.70 7.43
N ALA A 392 3.90 19.57 7.70
CA ALA A 392 4.34 18.58 8.67
C ALA A 392 5.20 17.46 8.04
N GLY A 393 5.59 17.61 6.77
CA GLY A 393 6.40 16.63 6.05
C GLY A 393 7.89 16.99 6.09
N TYR A 394 8.70 16.01 5.75
CA TYR A 394 10.13 16.16 5.45
C TYR A 394 10.43 15.43 4.13
N ASP A 395 11.58 15.74 3.52
CA ASP A 395 11.96 15.13 2.25
C ASP A 395 12.42 13.68 2.48
N GLY A 396 11.80 12.76 1.75
CA GLY A 396 12.15 11.36 1.72
C GLY A 396 13.27 11.03 0.74
N ILE A 397 13.63 9.75 0.67
CA ILE A 397 14.72 9.26 -0.18
C ILE A 397 14.47 9.58 -1.66
N LEU A 398 13.28 9.26 -2.20
CA LEU A 398 12.98 9.49 -3.61
C LEU A 398 13.04 10.98 -4.01
N PRO A 399 12.41 11.93 -3.28
CA PRO A 399 12.59 13.35 -3.56
C PRO A 399 14.05 13.83 -3.47
N ILE A 400 14.83 13.39 -2.49
CA ILE A 400 16.23 13.76 -2.36
C ILE A 400 17.05 13.21 -3.53
N CYS A 401 16.86 11.94 -3.91
CA CYS A 401 17.56 11.32 -5.05
C CYS A 401 17.13 11.87 -6.41
N THR A 402 15.98 12.53 -6.52
CA THR A 402 15.53 13.21 -7.75
C THR A 402 15.69 14.72 -7.68
N GLY A 403 16.13 15.25 -6.55
CA GLY A 403 16.34 16.67 -6.31
C GLY A 403 17.56 17.25 -7.03
N PRO A 404 17.73 18.56 -6.98
CA PRO A 404 18.82 19.26 -7.68
C PRO A 404 20.21 18.92 -7.16
N GLU A 405 20.32 18.42 -5.93
CA GLU A 405 21.59 18.03 -5.30
C GLU A 405 21.97 16.56 -5.59
N SER A 406 21.10 15.81 -6.27
CA SER A 406 21.36 14.41 -6.64
C SER A 406 22.46 14.29 -7.69
N GLY A 407 23.27 13.24 -7.60
CA GLY A 407 24.37 13.02 -8.55
C GLY A 407 23.91 12.49 -9.91
N TYR A 408 22.77 11.83 -9.97
CA TYR A 408 22.21 11.30 -11.22
C TYR A 408 20.69 11.20 -11.19
N VAL A 409 20.06 11.78 -12.18
CA VAL A 409 18.60 11.64 -12.37
C VAL A 409 18.33 11.34 -13.84
N SER A 410 17.72 10.21 -14.12
CA SER A 410 17.30 9.82 -15.44
C SER A 410 15.80 9.53 -15.47
N ARG A 411 15.14 9.89 -16.57
CA ARG A 411 13.77 9.51 -16.87
C ARG A 411 13.74 8.75 -18.19
N LEU A 412 13.52 7.46 -18.11
CA LEU A 412 13.63 6.56 -19.26
C LEU A 412 12.50 6.74 -20.27
N ASN A 413 11.26 6.89 -19.80
CA ASN A 413 10.04 6.88 -20.62
C ASN A 413 9.90 5.62 -21.50
N ALA A 414 10.60 4.59 -21.17
CA ALA A 414 10.65 3.28 -21.83
C ALA A 414 10.76 2.17 -20.78
N GLY A 415 10.57 0.92 -21.19
CA GLY A 415 10.95 -0.24 -20.38
C GLY A 415 12.46 -0.41 -20.33
N PHE A 416 12.93 -1.33 -19.49
CA PHE A 416 14.34 -1.70 -19.47
C PHE A 416 14.81 -2.25 -20.82
N SER A 417 16.06 -1.95 -21.15
CA SER A 417 16.68 -2.45 -22.38
C SER A 417 16.73 -3.98 -22.40
N THR A 418 16.22 -4.56 -23.48
CA THR A 418 16.33 -6.01 -23.73
C THR A 418 17.62 -6.39 -24.43
N GLN A 419 18.35 -5.44 -25.01
CA GLN A 419 19.64 -5.67 -25.64
C GLN A 419 20.77 -5.73 -24.59
N ASN A 420 20.77 -4.76 -23.66
CA ASN A 420 21.72 -4.70 -22.54
C ASN A 420 20.93 -4.51 -21.23
N PRO A 421 20.41 -5.58 -20.62
CA PRO A 421 19.63 -5.50 -19.41
C PRO A 421 20.44 -4.89 -18.26
N GLY A 422 19.89 -3.83 -17.62
CA GLY A 422 20.54 -3.14 -16.52
C GLY A 422 21.48 -2.02 -16.94
N VAL A 423 21.59 -1.69 -18.24
CA VAL A 423 22.39 -0.56 -18.73
C VAL A 423 21.99 0.77 -18.07
N GLU A 424 20.72 0.93 -17.78
CA GLU A 424 20.17 2.13 -17.13
C GLU A 424 20.78 2.36 -15.74
N TYR A 425 21.09 1.29 -15.02
CA TYR A 425 21.80 1.35 -13.74
C TYR A 425 23.31 1.50 -13.94
N GLN A 426 23.88 0.87 -14.97
CA GLN A 426 25.29 1.06 -15.31
C GLN A 426 25.60 2.50 -15.68
N ASP A 427 24.73 3.15 -16.45
CA ASP A 427 24.83 4.58 -16.78
C ASP A 427 24.82 5.45 -15.51
N ALA A 428 23.96 5.09 -14.55
CA ALA A 428 23.93 5.75 -13.24
C ALA A 428 25.24 5.53 -12.48
N PHE A 429 25.77 4.33 -12.43
CA PHE A 429 27.04 4.02 -11.74
C PHE A 429 28.22 4.76 -12.37
N VAL A 430 28.30 4.75 -13.69
CA VAL A 430 29.35 5.49 -14.45
C VAL A 430 29.26 6.98 -14.14
N SER A 431 28.04 7.56 -14.21
CA SER A 431 27.85 8.98 -13.94
C SER A 431 28.21 9.36 -12.51
N LEU A 432 27.76 8.59 -11.53
CA LEU A 432 28.06 8.81 -10.11
C LEU A 432 29.56 8.67 -9.83
N TYR A 433 30.21 7.67 -10.43
CA TYR A 433 31.66 7.49 -10.28
C TYR A 433 32.44 8.63 -10.92
N ASN A 434 32.06 9.09 -12.11
CA ASN A 434 32.76 10.18 -12.79
C ASN A 434 32.58 11.52 -12.06
N SER A 435 31.39 11.80 -11.54
CA SER A 435 31.10 13.07 -10.86
C SER A 435 31.67 13.13 -9.45
N VAL A 436 31.40 12.16 -8.62
CA VAL A 436 31.73 12.21 -7.18
C VAL A 436 32.51 10.99 -6.67
N LYS A 437 32.98 10.09 -7.57
CA LYS A 437 33.64 8.83 -7.24
C LYS A 437 32.79 7.91 -6.35
N ALA A 438 31.45 8.04 -6.48
CA ALA A 438 30.54 7.21 -5.72
C ALA A 438 30.54 5.77 -6.24
N ASP A 439 30.44 4.82 -5.30
CA ASP A 439 30.29 3.40 -5.58
C ASP A 439 29.07 2.89 -4.81
N PRO A 440 27.87 2.93 -5.41
CA PRO A 440 26.61 2.62 -4.74
C PRO A 440 26.58 1.23 -4.11
N ASP A 441 25.81 1.09 -3.06
CA ASP A 441 25.66 -0.17 -2.32
C ASP A 441 24.42 -0.94 -2.77
N ARG A 442 23.35 -0.23 -3.14
CA ARG A 442 22.06 -0.84 -3.45
C ARG A 442 21.19 -0.02 -4.39
N VAL A 443 20.28 -0.74 -5.04
CA VAL A 443 19.18 -0.20 -5.83
C VAL A 443 17.87 -0.60 -5.17
N LEU A 444 17.02 0.36 -4.82
CA LEU A 444 15.65 0.08 -4.37
C LEU A 444 14.68 0.31 -5.51
N GLN A 445 13.81 -0.66 -5.76
CA GLN A 445 12.84 -0.60 -6.84
C GLN A 445 11.50 -1.27 -6.47
N ASN A 446 10.48 -1.05 -7.29
CA ASN A 446 9.20 -1.73 -7.16
C ASN A 446 9.31 -3.20 -7.61
N GLY A 447 8.46 -4.07 -7.07
CA GLY A 447 8.43 -5.49 -7.44
C GLY A 447 8.10 -5.74 -8.92
N ALA A 448 7.22 -4.92 -9.51
CA ALA A 448 6.89 -5.01 -10.93
C ALA A 448 8.08 -4.62 -11.81
N ASP A 449 8.82 -3.57 -11.43
CA ASP A 449 10.00 -3.11 -12.15
C ASP A 449 11.13 -4.14 -12.08
N ARG A 450 11.31 -4.79 -10.91
CA ARG A 450 12.27 -5.90 -10.77
C ARG A 450 11.91 -7.10 -11.65
N LYS A 451 10.62 -7.42 -11.72
CA LYS A 451 10.15 -8.47 -12.63
C LYS A 451 10.47 -8.11 -14.07
N GLN A 452 10.20 -6.87 -14.48
CA GLN A 452 10.49 -6.39 -15.84
C GLN A 452 11.98 -6.44 -16.18
N LEU A 453 12.85 -6.06 -15.23
CA LEU A 453 14.30 -6.17 -15.39
C LEU A 453 14.73 -7.65 -15.58
N SER A 454 14.16 -8.56 -14.79
CA SER A 454 14.44 -9.99 -14.90
C SER A 454 13.90 -10.57 -16.22
N ASP A 455 12.75 -10.10 -16.70
CA ASP A 455 12.19 -10.51 -17.99
C ASP A 455 13.02 -9.96 -19.16
N ALA A 456 13.52 -8.72 -19.07
CA ALA A 456 14.45 -8.16 -20.06
C ALA A 456 15.73 -9.01 -20.18
N LEU A 457 16.25 -9.50 -19.05
CA LEU A 457 17.40 -10.40 -19.02
C LEU A 457 17.12 -11.73 -19.76
N LYS A 458 15.92 -12.31 -19.58
CA LYS A 458 15.52 -13.56 -20.25
C LYS A 458 15.35 -13.41 -21.76
N VAL A 459 14.90 -12.24 -22.21
CA VAL A 459 14.66 -11.93 -23.64
C VAL A 459 15.95 -11.48 -24.33
N SER A 460 16.97 -11.10 -23.58
CA SER A 460 18.24 -10.64 -24.15
C SER A 460 18.80 -11.63 -25.17
N SER A 461 19.13 -11.12 -26.35
CA SER A 461 19.76 -11.89 -27.44
C SER A 461 21.21 -12.26 -27.15
N SER A 462 21.82 -11.71 -26.13
CA SER A 462 23.15 -12.06 -25.62
C SER A 462 23.06 -13.43 -24.95
N SER A 463 23.41 -14.46 -25.66
CA SER A 463 23.23 -15.89 -25.35
C SER A 463 23.91 -16.42 -24.08
N ASN A 464 24.44 -15.56 -23.24
CA ASN A 464 25.19 -15.95 -22.03
C ASN A 464 24.32 -16.05 -20.77
N TYR A 465 23.07 -15.60 -20.79
CA TYR A 465 22.16 -15.71 -19.67
C TYR A 465 21.39 -17.02 -19.76
N ARG A 466 21.78 -17.97 -18.92
CA ARG A 466 21.09 -19.26 -18.80
C ARG A 466 20.06 -19.14 -17.68
N MET A 467 18.81 -19.38 -18.00
CA MET A 467 17.79 -19.63 -16.98
C MET A 467 18.20 -20.87 -16.19
N THR A 468 18.34 -20.73 -14.89
CA THR A 468 18.66 -21.86 -14.01
C THR A 468 17.42 -22.73 -13.86
N ILE A 469 17.45 -23.89 -14.48
CA ILE A 469 16.45 -24.94 -14.25
C ILE A 469 17.09 -25.95 -13.33
N THR A 470 16.65 -26.00 -12.10
CA THR A 470 17.09 -27.02 -11.14
C THR A 470 16.03 -28.11 -11.08
N GLN A 471 16.39 -29.31 -11.51
CA GLN A 471 15.55 -30.47 -11.38
C GLN A 471 15.97 -31.22 -10.11
N ASP A 472 15.09 -31.21 -9.12
CA ASP A 472 15.23 -32.05 -7.92
C ASP A 472 14.32 -33.26 -8.09
N GLN A 473 14.88 -34.46 -7.88
CA GLN A 473 14.16 -35.71 -8.03
C GLN A 473 13.02 -35.88 -7.01
N LEU A 474 13.05 -35.15 -5.90
CA LEU A 474 12.04 -35.21 -4.83
C LEU A 474 10.97 -34.12 -4.94
N THR A 475 11.31 -32.92 -5.44
CA THR A 475 10.43 -31.74 -5.39
C THR A 475 9.96 -31.26 -6.75
N GLY A 476 10.43 -31.85 -7.85
CA GLY A 476 10.06 -31.48 -9.20
C GLY A 476 11.01 -30.45 -9.84
N VAL A 477 10.50 -29.69 -10.82
CA VAL A 477 11.29 -28.71 -11.56
C VAL A 477 11.08 -27.32 -10.97
N THR A 478 12.18 -26.69 -10.53
CA THR A 478 12.17 -25.29 -10.11
C THR A 478 12.59 -24.42 -11.27
N ILE A 479 11.71 -23.49 -11.68
CA ILE A 479 11.94 -22.55 -12.78
C ILE A 479 11.83 -21.13 -12.23
N GLY A 480 12.86 -20.32 -12.42
CA GLY A 480 12.82 -18.91 -12.09
C GLY A 480 14.17 -18.25 -12.19
N ASP A 481 14.18 -16.99 -12.57
CA ASP A 481 15.39 -16.18 -12.60
C ASP A 481 15.04 -14.78 -12.08
N VAL A 482 15.81 -14.29 -11.11
CA VAL A 482 15.59 -13.00 -10.48
C VAL A 482 16.93 -12.28 -10.35
N VAL A 483 16.96 -11.01 -10.81
CA VAL A 483 18.14 -10.16 -10.62
C VAL A 483 18.23 -9.73 -9.16
N ASN A 484 19.19 -10.28 -8.43
CA ASN A 484 19.47 -9.93 -7.03
C ASN A 484 20.62 -8.94 -6.89
N THR A 485 21.56 -8.97 -7.83
CA THR A 485 22.77 -8.16 -7.78
C THR A 485 23.15 -7.72 -9.19
N ILE A 486 23.56 -6.48 -9.33
CA ILE A 486 24.13 -5.91 -10.55
C ILE A 486 25.60 -5.60 -10.25
N ILE A 487 26.52 -6.13 -11.03
CA ILE A 487 27.93 -5.82 -10.88
C ILE A 487 28.18 -4.44 -11.50
N ASN A 488 28.72 -3.53 -10.70
CA ASN A 488 29.17 -2.23 -11.20
C ASN A 488 30.37 -2.46 -12.13
N GLU A 489 30.22 -2.20 -13.41
CA GLU A 489 31.27 -2.42 -14.40
C GLU A 489 32.48 -1.51 -14.23
N VAL A 490 32.35 -0.41 -13.47
CA VAL A 490 33.43 0.55 -13.20
C VAL A 490 34.34 0.07 -12.07
N THR A 491 33.74 -0.41 -10.98
CA THR A 491 34.47 -0.76 -9.75
C THR A 491 34.57 -2.25 -9.50
N GLY A 492 33.75 -3.06 -10.19
CA GLY A 492 33.63 -4.51 -9.97
C GLY A 492 32.82 -4.89 -8.72
N LYS A 493 32.24 -3.91 -8.01
CA LYS A 493 31.44 -4.16 -6.82
C LYS A 493 30.05 -4.69 -7.19
N GLY A 494 29.56 -5.65 -6.43
CA GLY A 494 28.18 -6.09 -6.53
C GLY A 494 27.23 -5.16 -5.82
N VAL A 495 26.30 -4.55 -6.56
CA VAL A 495 25.23 -3.67 -6.04
C VAL A 495 23.97 -4.49 -5.85
N SER A 496 23.42 -4.53 -4.64
CA SER A 496 22.21 -5.32 -4.34
C SER A 496 20.96 -4.66 -4.94
N VAL A 497 20.10 -5.48 -5.53
CA VAL A 497 18.78 -5.03 -6.03
C VAL A 497 17.71 -5.48 -5.05
N GLU A 498 17.13 -4.52 -4.36
CA GLU A 498 16.15 -4.75 -3.30
C GLU A 498 14.76 -4.29 -3.74
N VAL A 499 13.73 -5.06 -3.38
CA VAL A 499 12.34 -4.68 -3.61
C VAL A 499 11.80 -3.97 -2.36
N HIS A 500 11.23 -2.79 -2.60
CA HIS A 500 10.53 -2.07 -1.54
C HIS A 500 9.02 -2.08 -1.78
N PRO A 501 8.21 -2.54 -0.81
CA PRO A 501 6.77 -2.76 -1.03
C PRO A 501 5.99 -1.46 -1.33
N TRP A 502 6.48 -0.31 -0.88
CA TRP A 502 5.83 0.98 -1.05
C TRP A 502 6.47 1.85 -2.14
N MET A 503 7.48 1.34 -2.85
CA MET A 503 8.09 2.09 -3.96
C MET A 503 7.08 2.25 -5.10
N PRO A 504 6.85 3.47 -5.61
CA PRO A 504 6.01 3.67 -6.78
C PRO A 504 6.55 2.91 -7.99
N GLN A 505 5.65 2.26 -8.72
CA GLN A 505 6.03 1.61 -9.97
C GLN A 505 6.58 2.64 -10.96
N GLY A 506 7.62 2.28 -11.68
CA GLY A 506 8.30 3.15 -12.62
C GLY A 506 9.35 4.07 -11.99
N SER A 507 9.67 3.88 -10.70
CA SER A 507 10.71 4.65 -10.01
C SER A 507 11.66 3.72 -9.28
N SER A 508 12.95 3.99 -9.38
CA SER A 508 14.00 3.31 -8.65
C SER A 508 15.05 4.30 -8.17
N VAL A 509 15.68 4.01 -7.05
CA VAL A 509 16.73 4.84 -6.49
C VAL A 509 18.01 4.02 -6.30
N VAL A 510 19.12 4.64 -6.60
CA VAL A 510 20.47 4.11 -6.43
C VAL A 510 21.06 4.76 -5.20
N LEU A 511 21.40 3.98 -4.19
CA LEU A 511 21.77 4.46 -2.87
C LEU A 511 23.18 4.04 -2.49
N SER A 512 23.89 4.99 -1.89
CA SER A 512 25.14 4.77 -1.16
C SER A 512 24.84 4.85 0.33
N ASP A 513 25.18 3.82 1.08
CA ASP A 513 24.96 3.76 2.53
C ASP A 513 26.16 4.36 3.28
N THR A 514 27.39 4.18 2.74
CA THR A 514 28.64 4.67 3.33
C THR A 514 29.46 5.47 2.33
N LEU A 515 30.26 6.41 2.82
CA LEU A 515 31.23 7.12 2.00
C LEU A 515 32.60 6.45 2.10
N PRO A 516 33.24 6.07 0.98
CA PRO A 516 34.59 5.52 0.97
C PRO A 516 35.66 6.61 1.12
N ILE A 517 35.40 7.66 1.89
CA ILE A 517 36.29 8.78 2.15
C ILE A 517 36.80 8.63 3.60
N PRO A 518 38.10 8.39 3.82
CA PRO A 518 38.68 8.40 5.15
C PRO A 518 38.43 9.75 5.85
N ASP A 519 38.21 9.74 7.14
CA ASP A 519 38.02 10.94 7.96
C ASP A 519 36.88 11.88 7.51
N SER A 520 35.86 11.33 6.83
CA SER A 520 34.70 12.12 6.39
C SER A 520 33.79 12.55 7.53
N GLU A 521 33.97 12.00 8.75
CA GLU A 521 33.07 12.16 9.91
C GLU A 521 31.62 11.69 9.64
N VAL A 522 31.39 11.04 8.52
CA VAL A 522 30.09 10.52 8.09
C VAL A 522 30.13 8.99 8.14
N SER A 523 29.57 8.41 9.20
CA SER A 523 29.46 6.95 9.31
C SER A 523 28.36 6.37 8.45
N ASP A 524 27.28 7.12 8.30
CA ASP A 524 26.09 6.71 7.54
C ASP A 524 25.61 7.90 6.70
N VAL A 525 25.42 7.69 5.40
CA VAL A 525 24.95 8.74 4.48
C VAL A 525 23.52 9.15 4.81
N TRP A 526 22.71 8.19 5.20
CA TRP A 526 21.31 8.37 5.59
C TRP A 526 21.13 8.21 7.09
N SER A 527 20.51 9.18 7.74
CA SER A 527 20.22 9.13 9.17
C SER A 527 18.91 9.81 9.48
N VAL A 528 18.14 9.24 10.39
CA VAL A 528 16.93 9.88 10.94
C VAL A 528 17.31 10.56 12.26
N PHE A 529 17.11 11.85 12.35
CA PHE A 529 17.30 12.62 13.58
C PHE A 529 15.97 12.81 14.28
N ASN A 530 15.81 12.21 15.46
CA ASN A 530 14.61 12.30 16.28
C ASN A 530 14.87 13.19 17.49
N VAL A 531 14.09 14.25 17.63
CA VAL A 531 13.99 15.00 18.88
C VAL A 531 13.12 14.22 19.85
N GLN A 532 12.00 13.71 19.34
CA GLN A 532 11.12 12.77 20.03
C GLN A 532 10.83 11.58 19.11
N ASP A 533 11.16 10.38 19.56
CA ASP A 533 10.80 9.16 18.86
C ASP A 533 9.31 8.85 19.03
N LEU A 534 8.83 7.89 18.24
CA LEU A 534 7.41 7.54 18.21
C LEU A 534 6.91 7.15 19.62
N MET A 535 5.96 7.92 20.13
CA MET A 535 5.33 7.69 21.44
C MET A 535 3.83 7.74 21.33
N GLY A 536 3.14 6.99 22.19
CA GLY A 536 1.69 7.05 22.36
C GLY A 536 1.33 8.02 23.50
N ILE A 537 0.28 8.79 23.28
CA ILE A 537 -0.27 9.74 24.27
C ILE A 537 -1.75 9.40 24.44
N ASP A 538 -2.19 9.22 25.68
CA ASP A 538 -3.61 9.14 26.01
C ASP A 538 -4.08 10.49 26.53
N TRP A 539 -5.13 11.01 25.91
CA TRP A 539 -5.71 12.29 26.30
C TRP A 539 -6.68 12.14 27.48
N PRO A 540 -6.83 13.16 28.31
CA PRO A 540 -7.88 13.19 29.32
C PRO A 540 -9.26 13.04 28.68
N VAL A 541 -10.16 12.34 29.35
CA VAL A 541 -11.53 12.13 28.88
C VAL A 541 -12.30 13.44 28.93
N ASN A 542 -12.60 14.00 27.76
CA ASN A 542 -13.43 15.20 27.60
C ASN A 542 -14.86 14.90 27.13
N GLN A 543 -15.08 13.70 26.59
CA GLN A 543 -16.33 13.24 26.01
C GLN A 543 -16.56 11.79 26.44
N PHE A 544 -17.68 11.21 26.08
CA PHE A 544 -17.92 9.77 26.30
C PHE A 544 -17.09 8.89 25.36
N ALA A 545 -15.79 9.18 25.28
CA ALA A 545 -14.84 8.49 24.44
C ALA A 545 -13.42 8.56 25.04
N PHE A 546 -12.61 7.56 24.72
CA PHE A 546 -11.18 7.55 24.98
C PHE A 546 -10.45 7.96 23.71
N GLU A 547 -9.63 8.98 23.78
CA GLU A 547 -8.81 9.46 22.67
C GLU A 547 -7.34 9.11 22.95
N SER A 548 -6.69 8.55 21.95
CA SER A 548 -5.27 8.23 21.97
C SER A 548 -4.60 8.78 20.70
N SER A 549 -3.40 9.32 20.85
CA SER A 549 -2.63 9.85 19.74
C SER A 549 -1.23 9.26 19.76
N SER A 550 -0.64 9.05 18.60
CA SER A 550 0.78 8.83 18.45
C SER A 550 1.46 10.12 17.99
N TYR A 551 2.66 10.36 18.43
CA TYR A 551 3.42 11.56 18.11
C TYR A 551 4.86 11.20 17.78
N TRP A 552 5.38 11.83 16.74
CA TRP A 552 6.78 11.75 16.33
C TRP A 552 7.29 13.14 15.92
N TYR A 553 8.56 13.44 16.26
CA TYR A 553 9.20 14.70 15.90
C TYR A 553 10.64 14.46 15.51
N GLY A 554 10.97 14.74 14.24
CA GLY A 554 12.29 14.49 13.68
C GLY A 554 12.37 14.84 12.19
N THR A 555 13.42 14.38 11.52
CA THR A 555 13.61 14.53 10.06
C THR A 555 14.56 13.46 9.52
N LEU A 556 14.42 13.15 8.23
CA LEU A 556 15.42 12.39 7.49
C LEU A 556 16.52 13.33 7.00
N LEU A 557 17.75 12.93 7.16
CA LEU A 557 18.92 13.66 6.68
C LEU A 557 19.73 12.79 5.72
N CYS A 558 20.14 13.38 4.61
CA CYS A 558 21.14 12.84 3.72
C CYS A 558 22.38 13.76 3.74
N TYR A 559 23.50 13.23 4.19
CA TYR A 559 24.75 14.02 4.23
C TYR A 559 25.36 14.24 2.85
N ALA A 560 25.18 13.29 1.95
CA ALA A 560 25.77 13.29 0.62
C ALA A 560 24.73 12.98 -0.47
N PRO A 561 23.81 13.90 -0.81
CA PRO A 561 22.80 13.69 -1.85
C PRO A 561 23.43 13.37 -3.22
N ALA A 562 24.55 14.01 -3.55
CA ALA A 562 25.26 13.82 -4.82
C ALA A 562 25.83 12.39 -5.03
N TRP A 563 25.90 11.58 -3.98
CA TRP A 563 26.35 10.19 -4.04
C TRP A 563 25.24 9.20 -4.38
N ASN A 564 24.03 9.72 -4.51
CA ASN A 564 22.84 8.95 -4.78
C ASN A 564 22.22 9.38 -6.11
N GLY A 565 21.41 8.52 -6.68
CA GLY A 565 20.73 8.81 -7.95
C GLY A 565 19.37 8.17 -8.03
N ALA A 566 18.64 8.52 -9.10
CA ALA A 566 17.34 7.93 -9.38
C ALA A 566 17.16 7.64 -10.87
N VAL A 567 16.51 6.53 -11.16
CA VAL A 567 16.01 6.17 -12.47
C VAL A 567 14.49 6.14 -12.39
N THR A 568 13.83 7.03 -13.12
CA THR A 568 12.38 7.22 -13.07
C THR A 568 11.75 7.05 -14.45
N GLY A 569 10.43 7.02 -14.53
CA GLY A 569 9.73 6.90 -15.81
C GLY A 569 9.95 5.55 -16.49
N ILE A 570 10.13 4.48 -15.72
CA ILE A 570 10.17 3.12 -16.24
C ILE A 570 8.75 2.77 -16.68
N LYS A 571 8.56 2.50 -17.95
CA LYS A 571 7.25 2.15 -18.52
C LYS A 571 6.84 0.77 -18.02
N ALA A 572 5.63 0.66 -17.48
CA ALA A 572 5.05 -0.64 -17.17
C ALA A 572 4.99 -1.53 -18.43
N SER A 573 5.27 -2.81 -18.25
CA SER A 573 5.21 -3.84 -19.30
C SER A 573 3.77 -4.15 -19.70
#